data_492534664560a326185651bf89988a66
#
_entry.id   492534664560a326185651bf89988a66
#
_cell.length_a   1.000
_cell.length_b   1.000
_cell.length_c   1.000
_cell.angle_alpha   90.00
_cell.angle_beta   90.00
_cell.angle_gamma   90.00
#
_symmetry.space_group_name_H-M   'P 1'
#
loop_
_entity.id
_entity.type
_entity.pdbx_description
1 polymer ?
#
loop_
_entity_poly.entity_id
_entity_poly.type
_entity_poly.pdbx_seq_one_letter_code
_entity_poly.pdbx_strand_id
1 'polypeptide(L)'
;MTFLENRRAVGRNACAKGRGWLPNGTYRLRFHRDYHGNLIKGRAFRLDNRRCRNGSTWRVQLFIHTEQGAANTQCPNRPGDQVCRWEFPQINDYKSAGCIKMSPDDLADLSRHFLAFYETGVRYPKSRVVVRVIA
;
A
#
# COMPACT_ATOMS: atom_id res chain seq x y z
N MET A 1 2.08 -4.38 14.79
CA MET A 1 2.67 -3.34 13.92
C MET A 1 1.60 -2.34 13.55
N THR A 2 1.79 -1.11 13.92
CA THR A 2 0.85 -0.04 13.59
C THR A 2 1.35 0.65 12.33
N PHE A 3 0.55 0.60 11.27
CA PHE A 3 0.88 1.28 10.03
C PHE A 3 0.45 2.73 10.12
N LEU A 4 1.26 3.61 9.57
CA LEU A 4 0.86 4.99 9.37
C LEU A 4 -0.35 5.02 8.46
N GLU A 5 -1.41 5.60 8.97
CA GLU A 5 -2.61 5.85 8.19
C GLU A 5 -2.26 6.63 6.93
N ASN A 6 -2.93 6.32 5.86
CA ASN A 6 -3.00 7.21 4.73
C ASN A 6 -3.84 8.46 5.11
N ARG A 7 -3.27 9.35 5.89
CA ARG A 7 -3.95 10.53 6.46
C ARG A 7 -4.42 11.53 5.40
N ARG A 8 -4.12 11.28 4.13
CA ARG A 8 -4.41 12.25 3.08
C ARG A 8 -4.92 11.62 1.79
N ALA A 9 -5.66 10.55 1.88
CA ALA A 9 -6.58 10.24 0.81
C ALA A 9 -7.48 11.46 0.65
N VAL A 10 -7.43 12.09 -0.47
CA VAL A 10 -7.99 13.41 -0.78
C VAL A 10 -9.44 13.51 -0.31
N GLY A 11 -9.66 14.05 0.90
CA GLY A 11 -10.92 14.52 1.47
C GLY A 11 -12.22 13.83 1.06
N ARG A 12 -12.18 12.55 0.74
CA ARG A 12 -13.35 11.84 0.25
C ARG A 12 -13.56 10.56 1.07
N ASN A 13 -14.81 10.22 1.25
CA ASN A 13 -15.18 9.03 2.00
C ASN A 13 -14.75 7.74 1.27
N ALA A 14 -14.77 6.63 1.98
CA ALA A 14 -14.36 5.33 1.44
C ALA A 14 -15.26 4.80 0.32
N CYS A 15 -16.41 5.43 0.08
CA CYS A 15 -17.35 5.05 -0.98
C CYS A 15 -17.13 5.80 -2.29
N ALA A 16 -16.16 6.70 -2.36
CA ALA A 16 -15.82 7.38 -3.60
C ALA A 16 -15.05 6.42 -4.52
N LYS A 17 -15.58 6.19 -5.71
CA LYS A 17 -14.94 5.31 -6.70
C LYS A 17 -13.59 5.88 -7.15
N GLY A 18 -12.54 5.06 -7.05
CA GLY A 18 -11.20 5.44 -7.44
C GLY A 18 -10.56 6.56 -6.64
N ARG A 19 -11.12 6.91 -5.48
CA ARG A 19 -10.64 7.99 -4.61
C ARG A 19 -10.98 7.71 -3.16
N GLY A 20 -10.35 8.47 -2.27
CA GLY A 20 -10.73 8.48 -0.87
C GLY A 20 -10.08 7.40 -0.04
N TRP A 21 -10.51 7.32 1.19
CA TRP A 21 -9.93 6.44 2.20
C TRP A 21 -10.08 4.97 1.85
N LEU A 22 -9.12 4.19 2.31
CA LEU A 22 -9.27 2.74 2.32
C LEU A 22 -10.44 2.38 3.25
N PRO A 23 -11.43 1.61 2.78
CA PRO A 23 -12.54 1.25 3.64
C PRO A 23 -12.10 0.49 4.89
N ASN A 24 -12.73 0.77 6.02
CA ASN A 24 -12.47 0.04 7.26
C ASN A 24 -12.74 -1.46 7.08
N GLY A 25 -11.94 -2.27 7.71
CA GLY A 25 -12.11 -3.70 7.68
C GLY A 25 -10.78 -4.46 7.71
N THR A 26 -10.88 -5.76 7.57
CA THR A 26 -9.74 -6.66 7.55
C THR A 26 -9.46 -7.09 6.12
N TYR A 27 -8.21 -6.96 5.72
CA TYR A 27 -7.73 -7.27 4.38
C TYR A 27 -6.68 -8.35 4.45
N ARG A 28 -6.79 -9.35 3.58
CA ARG A 28 -5.71 -10.30 3.35
C ARG A 28 -4.64 -9.63 2.50
N LEU A 29 -3.39 -10.05 2.72
CA LEU A 29 -2.23 -9.53 2.01
C LEU A 29 -1.76 -10.54 0.96
N ARG A 30 -1.46 -10.05 -0.22
CA ARG A 30 -0.73 -10.80 -1.24
C ARG A 30 0.57 -10.06 -1.53
N PHE A 31 1.68 -10.67 -1.15
CA PHE A 31 3.00 -10.09 -1.39
C PHE A 31 3.44 -10.32 -2.84
N HIS A 32 3.92 -9.26 -3.46
CA HIS A 32 4.58 -9.28 -4.76
C HIS A 32 6.02 -8.78 -4.58
N ARG A 33 6.99 -9.59 -4.98
CA ARG A 33 8.41 -9.18 -4.95
C ARG A 33 8.72 -8.14 -6.02
N ASP A 34 8.07 -8.27 -7.15
CA ASP A 34 8.34 -7.49 -8.35
C ASP A 34 7.02 -7.26 -9.11
N TYR A 35 6.27 -6.32 -8.63
CA TYR A 35 5.00 -5.95 -9.27
C TYR A 35 5.27 -5.04 -10.46
N HIS A 36 4.63 -5.33 -11.60
CA HIS A 36 4.78 -4.60 -12.85
C HIS A 36 3.51 -3.87 -13.23
N GLY A 37 3.17 -2.85 -12.49
CA GLY A 37 2.06 -1.96 -12.82
C GLY A 37 2.54 -0.68 -13.51
N ASN A 38 1.61 0.15 -13.95
CA ASN A 38 1.93 1.45 -14.52
C ASN A 38 2.45 2.43 -13.45
N LEU A 39 1.79 2.44 -12.29
CA LEU A 39 2.12 3.36 -11.20
C LEU A 39 2.82 2.65 -10.03
N ILE A 40 2.51 1.39 -9.80
CA ILE A 40 3.06 0.59 -8.71
C ILE A 40 4.05 -0.41 -9.30
N LYS A 41 5.29 -0.36 -8.85
CA LYS A 41 6.38 -1.23 -9.32
C LYS A 41 7.23 -1.72 -8.15
N GLY A 42 7.81 -2.89 -8.33
CA GLY A 42 8.66 -3.50 -7.32
C GLY A 42 7.87 -4.16 -6.20
N ARG A 43 8.43 -4.14 -4.99
CA ARG A 43 7.75 -4.73 -3.83
C ARG A 43 6.43 -4.02 -3.56
N ALA A 44 5.38 -4.81 -3.40
CA ALA A 44 4.05 -4.30 -3.08
C ALA A 44 3.22 -5.38 -2.40
N PHE A 45 2.25 -4.96 -1.60
CA PHE A 45 1.25 -5.86 -1.04
C PHE A 45 -0.10 -5.50 -1.64
N ARG A 46 -0.72 -6.46 -2.31
CA ARG A 46 -2.08 -6.29 -2.78
C ARG A 46 -3.05 -6.66 -1.67
N LEU A 47 -4.03 -5.80 -1.48
CA LEU A 47 -5.13 -6.00 -0.53
C LEU A 47 -6.36 -6.53 -1.25
N ASP A 48 -7.24 -7.20 -0.49
CA ASP A 48 -8.53 -7.64 -1.02
C ASP A 48 -9.33 -6.44 -1.55
N ASN A 49 -10.06 -6.66 -2.62
CA ASN A 49 -11.12 -5.73 -3.02
C ASN A 49 -12.18 -5.66 -1.93
N ARG A 50 -12.76 -4.49 -1.74
CA ARG A 50 -13.77 -4.31 -0.71
C ARG A 50 -14.87 -3.35 -1.16
N ARG A 51 -16.09 -3.72 -0.84
CA ARG A 51 -17.23 -2.83 -0.99
C ARG A 51 -17.25 -1.86 0.19
N CYS A 52 -17.52 -0.59 -0.06
CA CYS A 52 -17.69 0.37 1.02
C CYS A 52 -18.97 0.06 1.81
N ARG A 53 -18.97 0.44 3.10
CA ARG A 53 -20.01 0.04 4.05
C ARG A 53 -21.43 0.51 3.64
N ASN A 54 -21.54 1.69 3.08
CA ASN A 54 -22.84 2.34 2.82
C ASN A 54 -23.18 2.44 1.34
N GLY A 55 -22.57 1.62 0.49
CA GLY A 55 -22.76 1.79 -0.94
C GLY A 55 -22.51 0.57 -1.77
N SER A 56 -22.75 0.73 -3.04
CA SER A 56 -22.49 -0.27 -4.07
C SER A 56 -21.10 -0.16 -4.68
N THR A 57 -20.28 0.79 -4.22
CA THR A 57 -18.96 1.03 -4.79
C THR A 57 -17.98 -0.04 -4.37
N TRP A 58 -17.47 -0.80 -5.33
CA TRP A 58 -16.34 -1.67 -5.15
C TRP A 58 -15.04 -0.87 -5.23
N ARG A 59 -14.24 -1.01 -4.17
CA ARG A 59 -12.89 -0.47 -4.12
C ARG A 59 -11.95 -1.59 -4.53
N VAL A 60 -11.23 -1.36 -5.61
CA VAL A 60 -10.35 -2.34 -6.24
C VAL A 60 -8.94 -1.80 -6.40
N GLN A 61 -7.98 -2.66 -6.70
CA GLN A 61 -6.57 -2.29 -6.86
C GLN A 61 -6.02 -1.53 -5.64
N LEU A 62 -6.31 -2.07 -4.48
CA LEU A 62 -5.83 -1.54 -3.21
C LEU A 62 -4.49 -2.18 -2.86
N PHE A 63 -3.52 -1.36 -2.52
CA PHE A 63 -2.15 -1.80 -2.23
C PHE A 63 -1.57 -1.10 -1.01
N ILE A 64 -0.59 -1.77 -0.40
CA ILE A 64 0.45 -1.12 0.39
C ILE A 64 1.68 -1.05 -0.52
N HIS A 65 2.18 0.15 -0.77
CA HIS A 65 3.29 0.35 -1.69
C HIS A 65 4.05 1.65 -1.38
N THR A 66 5.13 1.87 -2.12
CA THR A 66 5.86 3.14 -2.16
C THR A 66 5.93 3.66 -3.58
N GLU A 67 6.46 4.85 -3.75
CA GLU A 67 6.82 5.37 -5.06
C GLU A 67 8.25 4.98 -5.39
N GLN A 68 8.40 4.15 -6.41
CA GLN A 68 9.68 3.58 -6.84
C GLN A 68 9.60 3.05 -8.26
N GLY A 69 10.76 2.84 -8.86
CA GLY A 69 10.90 2.13 -10.11
C GLY A 69 10.94 0.62 -9.93
N ALA A 70 11.15 -0.09 -11.03
CA ALA A 70 11.41 -1.51 -11.02
C ALA A 70 12.65 -1.82 -10.17
N ALA A 71 12.73 -3.05 -9.67
CA ALA A 71 13.82 -3.51 -8.80
C ALA A 71 13.99 -2.67 -7.52
N ASN A 72 12.92 -2.01 -7.06
CA ASN A 72 12.90 -1.20 -5.84
C ASN A 72 13.90 -0.03 -5.87
N THR A 73 14.11 0.54 -7.03
CA THR A 73 15.04 1.64 -7.25
C THR A 73 14.35 3.00 -7.18
N GLN A 74 15.13 4.01 -6.81
CA GLN A 74 14.70 5.41 -6.85
C GLN A 74 15.29 6.06 -8.09
N CYS A 75 14.44 6.61 -8.97
CA CYS A 75 14.93 7.32 -10.15
C CYS A 75 15.61 8.66 -9.74
N PRO A 76 16.40 9.25 -10.66
CA PRO A 76 17.06 10.53 -10.38
C PRO A 76 16.07 11.61 -9.98
N ASN A 77 16.45 12.42 -8.99
CA ASN A 77 15.60 13.50 -8.50
C ASN A 77 15.44 14.60 -9.55
N ARG A 78 14.20 14.90 -9.89
CA ARG A 78 13.81 15.97 -10.82
C ARG A 78 12.74 16.84 -10.17
N PRO A 79 12.54 18.08 -10.61
CA PRO A 79 11.44 18.91 -10.09
C PRO A 79 10.07 18.24 -10.30
N GLY A 80 9.21 18.37 -9.31
CA GLY A 80 7.85 17.84 -9.34
C GLY A 80 7.72 16.44 -8.75
N ASP A 81 6.51 15.94 -8.80
CA ASP A 81 6.11 14.63 -8.27
C ASP A 81 6.49 13.53 -9.25
N GLN A 82 7.27 12.56 -8.80
CA GLN A 82 7.75 11.45 -9.61
C GLN A 82 7.26 10.12 -9.07
N VAL A 83 6.44 9.40 -9.82
CA VAL A 83 5.93 8.08 -9.41
C VAL A 83 7.02 7.01 -9.22
N CYS A 84 8.23 7.27 -9.70
CA CYS A 84 9.39 6.39 -9.54
C CYS A 84 10.30 6.79 -8.39
N ARG A 85 9.88 7.75 -7.56
CA ARG A 85 10.69 8.28 -6.46
C ARG A 85 9.84 8.74 -5.30
N TRP A 86 10.28 8.42 -4.10
CA TRP A 86 9.72 8.93 -2.85
C TRP A 86 10.39 10.27 -2.51
N GLU A 87 9.60 11.32 -2.40
CA GLU A 87 10.11 12.69 -2.24
C GLU A 87 9.65 13.38 -0.94
N PHE A 88 8.89 12.65 -0.13
CA PHE A 88 8.45 13.20 1.17
C PHE A 88 9.67 13.66 2.00
N PRO A 89 9.64 14.83 2.65
CA PRO A 89 8.47 15.69 2.87
C PRO A 89 8.24 16.80 1.84
N GLN A 90 9.05 16.93 0.80
CA GLN A 90 8.96 18.02 -0.17
C GLN A 90 7.68 17.92 -1.01
N ILE A 91 7.33 16.71 -1.39
CA ILE A 91 6.10 16.38 -2.12
C ILE A 91 5.25 15.48 -1.23
N ASN A 92 3.92 15.60 -1.36
CA ASN A 92 2.98 14.84 -0.54
C ASN A 92 2.79 13.41 -1.08
N ASP A 93 3.80 12.58 -0.90
CA ASP A 93 3.81 11.20 -1.39
C ASP A 93 2.78 10.29 -0.73
N TYR A 94 2.25 10.69 0.44
CA TYR A 94 1.17 9.94 1.09
C TYR A 94 -0.17 10.09 0.37
N LYS A 95 -0.29 11.01 -0.56
CA LYS A 95 -1.51 11.21 -1.29
C LYS A 95 -1.80 10.03 -2.22
N SER A 96 -2.94 9.42 -2.07
CA SER A 96 -3.33 8.27 -2.89
C SER A 96 -4.84 8.21 -3.11
N ALA A 97 -5.25 7.34 -4.01
CA ALA A 97 -6.67 7.06 -4.28
C ALA A 97 -7.23 5.93 -3.39
N GLY A 98 -6.64 5.70 -2.24
CA GLY A 98 -7.04 4.68 -1.25
C GLY A 98 -5.96 3.69 -0.88
N CYS A 99 -4.86 3.62 -1.63
CA CYS A 99 -3.71 2.80 -1.25
C CYS A 99 -3.03 3.34 0.01
N ILE A 100 -2.41 2.46 0.76
CA ILE A 100 -1.52 2.84 1.85
C ILE A 100 -0.13 3.03 1.24
N LYS A 101 0.39 4.25 1.31
CA LYS A 101 1.75 4.55 0.88
C LYS A 101 2.68 4.67 2.09
N MET A 102 3.88 4.20 1.94
CA MET A 102 4.93 4.31 2.97
C MET A 102 6.28 4.55 2.29
N SER A 103 7.26 4.97 3.08
CA SER A 103 8.60 5.17 2.56
C SER A 103 9.20 3.87 2.02
N PRO A 104 10.19 3.93 1.12
CA PRO A 104 10.89 2.74 0.64
C PRO A 104 11.48 1.90 1.78
N ASP A 105 12.03 2.53 2.80
CA ASP A 105 12.62 1.84 3.95
C ASP A 105 11.55 1.13 4.78
N ASP A 106 10.44 1.79 5.04
CA ASP A 106 9.32 1.18 5.78
C ASP A 106 8.72 0.01 5.01
N LEU A 107 8.60 0.12 3.70
CA LEU A 107 8.11 -0.98 2.86
C LEU A 107 9.11 -2.15 2.85
N ALA A 108 10.41 -1.87 2.82
CA ALA A 108 11.44 -2.88 2.93
C ALA A 108 11.36 -3.60 4.29
N ASP A 109 11.16 -2.86 5.36
CA ASP A 109 11.00 -3.41 6.71
C ASP A 109 9.75 -4.27 6.81
N LEU A 110 8.61 -3.77 6.31
CA LEU A 110 7.38 -4.54 6.27
C LEU A 110 7.57 -5.85 5.51
N SER A 111 8.23 -5.79 4.37
CA SER A 111 8.49 -6.98 3.54
C SER A 111 9.37 -7.99 4.27
N ARG A 112 10.38 -7.53 4.98
CA ARG A 112 11.27 -8.37 5.77
C ARG A 112 10.51 -9.05 6.91
N HIS A 113 9.70 -8.32 7.65
CA HIS A 113 8.86 -8.87 8.71
C HIS A 113 7.84 -9.86 8.18
N PHE A 114 7.21 -9.55 7.07
CA PHE A 114 6.26 -10.44 6.42
C PHE A 114 6.91 -11.75 6.00
N LEU A 115 8.11 -11.70 5.43
CA LEU A 115 8.85 -12.88 5.00
C LEU A 115 9.38 -13.69 6.18
N ALA A 116 9.88 -13.03 7.22
CA ALA A 116 10.37 -13.68 8.44
C ALA A 116 9.27 -14.46 9.17
N PHE A 117 8.01 -14.05 9.05
CA PHE A 117 6.87 -14.76 9.62
C PHE A 117 6.74 -16.20 9.11
N TYR A 118 7.43 -16.53 8.02
CA TYR A 118 7.43 -17.85 7.39
C TYR A 118 8.73 -18.62 7.54
N GLU A 119 9.58 -18.22 8.43
CA GLU A 119 10.79 -18.96 8.71
C GLU A 119 10.48 -20.33 9.29
N THR A 120 11.48 -21.22 9.21
CA THR A 120 11.39 -22.59 9.65
C THR A 120 10.83 -22.71 11.06
N GLY A 121 9.75 -23.44 11.24
CA GLY A 121 9.10 -23.64 12.53
C GLY A 121 7.85 -22.80 12.76
N VAL A 122 7.56 -21.84 11.90
CA VAL A 122 6.32 -21.05 11.99
C VAL A 122 5.24 -21.74 11.16
N ARG A 123 4.20 -22.23 11.84
CA ARG A 123 3.12 -23.03 11.22
C ARG A 123 1.96 -22.19 10.66
N TYR A 124 2.06 -20.88 10.67
CA TYR A 124 0.95 -20.04 10.26
C TYR A 124 0.98 -19.77 8.75
N PRO A 125 -0.07 -20.13 8.02
CA PRO A 125 -0.15 -19.86 6.59
C PRO A 125 -0.13 -18.35 6.32
N LYS A 126 0.42 -17.94 5.19
CA LYS A 126 0.42 -16.54 4.72
C LYS A 126 -0.96 -15.91 4.71
N SER A 127 -1.99 -16.69 4.47
CA SER A 127 -3.39 -16.25 4.50
C SER A 127 -3.85 -15.72 5.86
N ARG A 128 -3.11 -15.96 6.92
CA ARG A 128 -3.44 -15.46 8.27
C ARG A 128 -2.85 -14.10 8.59
N VAL A 129 -1.92 -13.61 7.76
CA VAL A 129 -1.42 -12.24 7.91
C VAL A 129 -2.44 -11.30 7.28
N VAL A 130 -2.95 -10.38 8.07
CA VAL A 130 -4.00 -9.46 7.65
C VAL A 130 -3.64 -8.03 8.03
N VAL A 131 -4.19 -7.09 7.28
CA VAL A 131 -4.19 -5.67 7.64
C VAL A 131 -5.57 -5.31 8.13
N ARG A 132 -5.65 -4.71 9.30
CA ARG A 132 -6.89 -4.17 9.83
C ARG A 132 -6.88 -2.66 9.70
N VAL A 133 -7.80 -2.15 8.90
CA VAL A 133 -8.00 -0.71 8.73
C VAL A 133 -9.11 -0.28 9.68
N ILE A 134 -8.80 0.68 10.52
CA ILE A 134 -9.72 1.24 11.51
C ILE A 134 -9.79 2.76 11.35
N ALA A 135 -10.94 3.30 11.61
CA ALA A 135 -11.09 4.76 11.61
C ALA A 135 -10.51 5.36 12.89
#